data_8f02ea4d5e30f0516dfc71cfb5a98532
#
_entry.id   8f02ea4d5e30f0516dfc71cfb5a98532
#
_cell.length_a   1.000
_cell.length_b   1.000
_cell.length_c   1.000
_cell.angle_alpha   90.00
_cell.angle_beta   90.00
_cell.angle_gamma   90.00
#
_symmetry.space_group_name_H-M   'P 1'
#
loop_
_entity.id
_entity.type
_entity.pdbx_description
1 polymer ?
#
loop_
_entity_poly.entity_id
_entity_poly.type
_entity_poly.pdbx_seq_one_letter_code
_entity_poly.pdbx_strand_id
1 'polypeptide(L)'
;GWFRVGDGTRCDPLTVNDVHSRASLVCRALVSPKSADVRRWLETAFHAFGLPRFMLSDGGPPFGANGLGRLSRVGVWLVRLGVIPVLIEPGRPDQNGRHERFHETLKEETASPPRSSIRAQQSAFDVFQQSYNEERPHEALGMKPPAEVYDLSPRSMPTELPEHSYGEGFEARSVRHDGSVKW
;
A
#
# COMPACT_ATOMS: atom_id res chain seq x y z
N GLY A 1 4.72 8.12 -9.29
CA GLY A 1 5.37 9.32 -8.82
C GLY A 1 4.38 10.44 -8.52
N TRP A 2 4.80 11.47 -7.81
CA TRP A 2 4.01 12.63 -7.45
C TRP A 2 3.77 13.60 -8.61
N PHE A 3 2.76 14.48 -8.47
CA PHE A 3 2.50 15.62 -9.35
C PHE A 3 1.95 16.81 -8.53
N ARG A 4 1.68 17.95 -9.18
CA ARG A 4 1.04 19.12 -8.54
C ARG A 4 -0.39 19.25 -9.04
N VAL A 5 -1.32 19.53 -8.12
CA VAL A 5 -2.68 19.93 -8.45
C VAL A 5 -2.73 21.44 -8.78
N GLY A 6 -3.88 21.94 -9.26
CA GLY A 6 -4.03 23.28 -9.81
C GLY A 6 -3.68 24.42 -8.85
N ASP A 7 -3.86 24.25 -7.55
CA ASP A 7 -3.44 25.20 -6.51
C ASP A 7 -1.93 25.13 -6.16
N GLY A 8 -1.17 24.30 -6.87
CA GLY A 8 0.27 24.11 -6.65
C GLY A 8 0.61 23.09 -5.57
N THR A 9 -0.39 22.55 -4.84
CA THR A 9 -0.17 21.54 -3.80
C THR A 9 0.37 20.25 -4.41
N ARG A 10 1.35 19.63 -3.75
CA ARG A 10 1.87 18.31 -4.14
C ARG A 10 0.84 17.23 -3.87
N CYS A 11 0.69 16.33 -4.82
CA CYS A 11 -0.10 15.11 -4.70
C CYS A 11 0.81 13.90 -4.87
N ASP A 12 0.88 13.05 -3.84
CA ASP A 12 1.52 11.73 -3.85
C ASP A 12 0.40 10.67 -3.80
N PRO A 13 0.06 10.02 -4.91
CA PRO A 13 -0.93 8.96 -4.89
C PRO A 13 -0.46 7.77 -4.06
N LEU A 14 -1.23 7.42 -3.01
CA LEU A 14 -1.10 6.14 -2.33
C LEU A 14 -2.06 5.16 -2.97
N THR A 15 -1.53 4.09 -3.53
CA THR A 15 -2.32 3.05 -4.18
C THR A 15 -1.94 1.68 -3.63
N VAL A 16 -2.94 0.83 -3.44
CA VAL A 16 -2.77 -0.58 -3.07
C VAL A 16 -3.69 -1.39 -3.95
N ASN A 17 -3.10 -2.33 -4.67
CA ASN A 17 -3.83 -3.19 -5.60
C ASN A 17 -3.64 -4.65 -5.22
N ASP A 18 -4.70 -5.45 -5.35
CA ASP A 18 -4.56 -6.89 -5.24
C ASP A 18 -3.85 -7.45 -6.47
N VAL A 19 -2.87 -8.31 -6.24
CA VAL A 19 -2.03 -8.84 -7.32
C VAL A 19 -2.79 -9.85 -8.20
N HIS A 20 -3.72 -10.59 -7.62
CA HIS A 20 -4.49 -11.62 -8.32
C HIS A 20 -5.60 -10.99 -9.15
N SER A 21 -6.54 -10.32 -8.51
CA SER A 21 -7.73 -9.74 -9.13
C SER A 21 -7.50 -8.40 -9.83
N ARG A 22 -6.36 -7.75 -9.61
CA ARG A 22 -6.06 -6.38 -10.05
C ARG A 22 -6.89 -5.30 -9.35
N ALA A 23 -7.78 -5.65 -8.43
CA ALA A 23 -8.63 -4.70 -7.73
C ALA A 23 -7.80 -3.62 -7.03
N SER A 24 -8.19 -2.37 -7.23
CA SER A 24 -7.62 -1.22 -6.53
C SER A 24 -8.31 -1.10 -5.17
N LEU A 25 -7.61 -1.43 -4.10
CA LEU A 25 -8.14 -1.45 -2.73
C LEU A 25 -7.96 -0.09 -2.04
N VAL A 26 -6.90 0.64 -2.39
CA VAL A 26 -6.64 2.00 -1.92
C VAL A 26 -6.23 2.87 -3.10
N CYS A 27 -6.86 4.04 -3.23
CA CYS A 27 -6.47 5.07 -4.18
C CYS A 27 -6.66 6.45 -3.50
N ARG A 28 -5.59 7.01 -2.92
CA ARG A 28 -5.67 8.23 -2.08
C ARG A 28 -4.69 9.29 -2.52
N ALA A 29 -5.20 10.52 -2.65
CA ALA A 29 -4.41 11.71 -2.94
C ALA A 29 -3.78 12.25 -1.65
N LEU A 30 -2.53 11.91 -1.37
CA LEU A 30 -1.81 12.40 -0.20
C LEU A 30 -0.98 13.63 -0.56
N VAL A 31 -0.89 14.60 0.37
CA VAL A 31 0.05 15.73 0.24
C VAL A 31 1.49 15.25 0.49
N SER A 32 1.65 14.24 1.31
CA SER A 32 2.94 13.63 1.63
C SER A 32 2.72 12.20 2.13
N PRO A 33 3.54 11.21 1.72
CA PRO A 33 3.41 9.82 2.15
C PRO A 33 4.01 9.60 3.55
N LYS A 34 3.53 10.33 4.57
CA LYS A 34 3.97 10.12 5.96
C LYS A 34 3.51 8.75 6.46
N SER A 35 4.36 8.09 7.26
CA SER A 35 4.07 6.75 7.80
C SER A 35 2.73 6.67 8.54
N ALA A 36 2.34 7.73 9.27
CA ALA A 36 1.07 7.75 9.99
C ALA A 36 -0.14 7.78 9.05
N ASP A 37 -0.08 8.58 7.97
CA ASP A 37 -1.16 8.68 6.99
C ASP A 37 -1.30 7.40 6.19
N VAL A 38 -0.17 6.83 5.74
CA VAL A 38 -0.14 5.55 5.03
C VAL A 38 -0.70 4.44 5.91
N ARG A 39 -0.25 4.35 7.18
CA ARG A 39 -0.77 3.37 8.12
C ARG A 39 -2.28 3.50 8.30
N ARG A 40 -2.81 4.70 8.49
CA ARG A 40 -4.26 4.93 8.64
C ARG A 40 -5.06 4.40 7.44
N TRP A 41 -4.59 4.64 6.23
CA TRP A 41 -5.29 4.15 5.04
C TRP A 41 -5.17 2.65 4.84
N LEU A 42 -4.03 2.06 5.23
CA LEU A 42 -3.88 0.61 5.27
C LEU A 42 -4.79 -0.02 6.33
N GLU A 43 -4.91 0.57 7.54
CA GLU A 43 -5.86 0.13 8.57
C GLU A 43 -7.29 0.14 8.05
N THR A 44 -7.70 1.24 7.38
CA THR A 44 -9.03 1.33 6.76
C THR A 44 -9.24 0.21 5.73
N ALA A 45 -8.27 -0.03 4.87
CA ALA A 45 -8.35 -1.10 3.88
C ALA A 45 -8.39 -2.49 4.53
N PHE A 46 -7.58 -2.74 5.56
CA PHE A 46 -7.55 -4.03 6.25
C PHE A 46 -8.84 -4.33 7.03
N HIS A 47 -9.53 -3.31 7.53
CA HIS A 47 -10.86 -3.47 8.10
C HIS A 47 -11.91 -3.80 7.03
N ALA A 48 -11.81 -3.20 5.84
CA ALA A 48 -12.77 -3.41 4.75
C ALA A 48 -12.54 -4.74 4.01
N PHE A 49 -11.28 -5.10 3.76
CA PHE A 49 -10.89 -6.18 2.86
C PHE A 49 -10.20 -7.37 3.55
N GLY A 50 -9.89 -7.24 4.83
CA GLY A 50 -9.08 -8.19 5.60
C GLY A 50 -7.57 -8.05 5.36
N LEU A 51 -6.78 -8.80 6.14
CA LEU A 51 -5.32 -8.75 6.11
C LEU A 51 -4.75 -9.57 4.94
N PRO A 52 -3.88 -9.02 4.11
CA PRO A 52 -3.15 -9.80 3.10
C PRO A 52 -2.11 -10.72 3.75
N ARG A 53 -1.67 -11.75 3.05
CA ARG A 53 -0.52 -12.57 3.49
C ARG A 53 0.80 -11.85 3.25
N PHE A 54 0.91 -11.17 2.12
CA PHE A 54 2.11 -10.46 1.68
C PHE A 54 1.73 -9.04 1.25
N MET A 55 2.64 -8.11 1.47
CA MET A 55 2.53 -6.76 0.94
C MET A 55 3.82 -6.40 0.20
N LEU A 56 3.72 -6.32 -1.13
CA LEU A 56 4.82 -5.95 -2.01
C LEU A 56 4.92 -4.42 -2.09
N SER A 57 6.12 -3.88 -1.96
CA SER A 57 6.39 -2.44 -2.12
C SER A 57 7.78 -2.18 -2.70
N ASP A 58 7.95 -1.01 -3.26
CA ASP A 58 9.25 -0.49 -3.66
C ASP A 58 10.11 -0.18 -2.45
N GLY A 59 11.11 -0.58 -2.05
CA GLY A 59 11.87 -0.32 -0.82
C GLY A 59 12.03 1.15 -0.39
N GLY A 60 11.24 2.06 -0.95
CA GLY A 60 11.18 3.49 -0.60
C GLY A 60 10.36 3.78 0.66
N PRO A 61 10.57 4.97 1.30
CA PRO A 61 9.72 5.41 2.39
C PRO A 61 8.24 5.53 1.97
N PRO A 62 7.28 5.16 2.81
CA PRO A 62 7.41 4.76 4.20
C PRO A 62 7.52 3.25 4.43
N PHE A 63 7.61 2.42 3.37
CA PHE A 63 7.62 0.96 3.48
C PHE A 63 9.01 0.40 3.79
N GLY A 64 10.05 0.94 3.18
CA GLY A 64 11.44 0.59 3.43
C GLY A 64 12.17 1.59 4.33
N ALA A 65 13.28 1.15 4.93
CA ALA A 65 14.19 1.97 5.71
C ALA A 65 15.65 1.58 5.41
N ASN A 66 16.58 2.50 5.72
CA ASN A 66 18.02 2.26 5.53
C ASN A 66 18.68 1.49 6.69
N GLY A 67 17.90 1.08 7.71
CA GLY A 67 18.38 0.36 8.88
C GLY A 67 18.54 -1.15 8.71
N LEU A 68 18.98 -1.81 9.77
CA LEU A 68 19.13 -3.27 9.83
C LEU A 68 17.78 -3.95 9.50
N GLY A 69 17.79 -4.93 8.60
CA GLY A 69 16.58 -5.61 8.13
C GLY A 69 15.70 -4.76 7.21
N ARG A 70 16.06 -3.52 6.90
CA ARG A 70 15.33 -2.58 6.01
C ARG A 70 13.85 -2.36 6.38
N LEU A 71 13.45 -2.71 7.61
CA LEU A 71 12.09 -2.54 8.09
C LEU A 71 11.85 -1.10 8.57
N SER A 72 10.84 -0.47 8.00
CA SER A 72 10.30 0.81 8.46
C SER A 72 9.31 0.61 9.62
N ARG A 73 8.83 1.71 10.21
CA ARG A 73 7.74 1.65 11.20
C ARG A 73 6.48 0.99 10.65
N VAL A 74 6.16 1.22 9.38
CA VAL A 74 5.04 0.57 8.69
C VAL A 74 5.35 -0.92 8.50
N GLY A 75 6.57 -1.27 8.09
CA GLY A 75 7.01 -2.66 7.94
C GLY A 75 6.92 -3.46 9.24
N VAL A 76 7.41 -2.90 10.36
CA VAL A 76 7.29 -3.52 11.69
C VAL A 76 5.82 -3.73 12.08
N TRP A 77 4.95 -2.73 11.84
CA TRP A 77 3.53 -2.85 12.11
C TRP A 77 2.87 -3.95 11.27
N LEU A 78 3.21 -4.07 9.98
CA LEU A 78 2.73 -5.14 9.11
C LEU A 78 3.14 -6.53 9.64
N VAL A 79 4.41 -6.69 10.05
CA VAL A 79 4.91 -7.95 10.64
C VAL A 79 4.11 -8.30 11.91
N ARG A 80 3.82 -7.33 12.77
CA ARG A 80 2.99 -7.55 13.97
C ARG A 80 1.57 -8.01 13.65
N LEU A 81 1.01 -7.61 12.52
CA LEU A 81 -0.27 -8.10 12.00
C LEU A 81 -0.16 -9.48 11.31
N GLY A 82 1.04 -10.06 11.26
CA GLY A 82 1.30 -11.29 10.52
C GLY A 82 1.21 -11.11 8.99
N VAL A 83 1.43 -9.88 8.51
CA VAL A 83 1.59 -9.56 7.09
C VAL A 83 3.09 -9.54 6.77
N ILE A 84 3.52 -10.28 5.76
CA ILE A 84 4.93 -10.34 5.36
C ILE A 84 5.23 -9.20 4.39
N PRO A 85 6.03 -8.19 4.77
CA PRO A 85 6.47 -7.15 3.85
C PRO A 85 7.50 -7.74 2.89
N VAL A 86 7.26 -7.58 1.60
CA VAL A 86 8.16 -7.99 0.52
C VAL A 86 8.64 -6.74 -0.19
N LEU A 87 9.94 -6.51 -0.16
CA LEU A 87 10.54 -5.38 -0.86
C LEU A 87 10.98 -5.83 -2.25
N ILE A 88 10.63 -5.05 -3.26
CA ILE A 88 11.10 -5.24 -4.63
C ILE A 88 12.62 -5.10 -4.66
N GLU A 89 13.29 -5.99 -5.34
CA GLU A 89 14.75 -5.95 -5.51
C GLU A 89 15.14 -4.73 -6.34
N PRO A 90 16.17 -3.98 -5.93
CA PRO A 90 16.70 -2.89 -6.74
C PRO A 90 17.09 -3.38 -8.16
N GLY A 91 16.61 -2.65 -9.18
CA GLY A 91 16.88 -3.00 -10.58
C GLY A 91 15.96 -4.08 -11.16
N ARG A 92 14.87 -4.45 -10.48
CA ARG A 92 13.87 -5.40 -10.96
C ARG A 92 12.52 -4.73 -11.26
N PRO A 93 12.43 -3.88 -12.31
CA PRO A 93 11.18 -3.21 -12.69
C PRO A 93 10.08 -4.21 -13.09
N ASP A 94 10.47 -5.41 -13.56
CA ASP A 94 9.55 -6.51 -13.89
C ASP A 94 8.66 -6.91 -12.70
N GLN A 95 9.14 -6.80 -11.46
CA GLN A 95 8.37 -7.09 -10.26
C GLN A 95 7.30 -6.04 -9.97
N ASN A 96 7.42 -4.81 -10.51
CA ASN A 96 6.51 -3.70 -10.26
C ASN A 96 5.71 -3.23 -11.49
N GLY A 97 5.98 -3.76 -12.67
CA GLY A 97 5.43 -3.26 -13.94
C GLY A 97 3.90 -3.19 -14.00
N ARG A 98 3.19 -4.00 -13.21
CA ARG A 98 1.73 -3.94 -13.09
C ARG A 98 1.26 -2.69 -12.34
N HIS A 99 1.94 -2.37 -11.25
CA HIS A 99 1.65 -1.21 -10.43
C HIS A 99 2.03 0.10 -11.15
N GLU A 100 3.12 0.09 -11.88
CA GLU A 100 3.54 1.21 -12.74
C GLU A 100 2.49 1.50 -13.80
N ARG A 101 1.99 0.48 -14.49
CA ARG A 101 0.92 0.62 -15.50
C ARG A 101 -0.38 1.13 -14.89
N PHE A 102 -0.75 0.67 -13.70
CA PHE A 102 -1.89 1.22 -12.96
C PHE A 102 -1.71 2.72 -12.68
N HIS A 103 -0.50 3.12 -12.24
CA HIS A 103 -0.19 4.53 -11.98
C HIS A 103 -0.19 5.40 -13.24
N GLU A 104 0.26 4.88 -14.37
CA GLU A 104 0.17 5.57 -15.66
C GLU A 104 -1.28 5.84 -16.02
N THR A 105 -2.12 4.80 -16.02
CA THR A 105 -3.56 4.93 -16.30
C THR A 105 -4.26 5.89 -15.34
N LEU A 106 -3.99 5.77 -14.03
CA LEU A 106 -4.53 6.69 -13.03
C LEU A 106 -4.20 8.15 -13.34
N LYS A 107 -2.96 8.46 -13.72
CA LYS A 107 -2.53 9.82 -14.04
C LYS A 107 -3.10 10.31 -15.35
N GLU A 108 -3.13 9.49 -16.38
CA GLU A 108 -3.71 9.83 -17.67
C GLU A 108 -5.17 10.25 -17.53
N GLU A 109 -5.96 9.50 -16.77
CA GLU A 109 -7.39 9.74 -16.64
C GLU A 109 -7.76 10.79 -15.59
N THR A 110 -6.94 11.00 -14.58
CA THR A 110 -7.31 11.88 -13.45
C THR A 110 -6.44 13.11 -13.28
N ALA A 111 -5.24 13.11 -13.83
CA ALA A 111 -4.24 14.16 -13.63
C ALA A 111 -3.69 14.75 -14.95
N SER A 112 -4.39 14.56 -16.05
CA SER A 112 -4.06 15.12 -17.36
C SER A 112 -5.27 15.87 -17.96
N PRO A 113 -5.57 17.11 -17.51
CA PRO A 113 -4.86 17.92 -16.51
C PRO A 113 -5.20 17.54 -15.06
N PRO A 114 -4.33 17.90 -14.08
CA PRO A 114 -4.62 17.73 -12.66
C PRO A 114 -5.82 18.56 -12.20
N ARG A 115 -6.53 18.10 -11.19
CA ARG A 115 -7.66 18.83 -10.61
C ARG A 115 -7.20 20.06 -9.84
N SER A 116 -8.13 20.97 -9.53
CA SER A 116 -7.84 22.28 -8.91
C SER A 116 -7.25 22.19 -7.49
N SER A 117 -7.56 21.13 -6.74
CA SER A 117 -7.13 20.94 -5.35
C SER A 117 -7.01 19.45 -5.00
N ILE A 118 -6.36 19.13 -3.87
CA ILE A 118 -6.27 17.75 -3.36
C ILE A 118 -7.65 17.12 -3.15
N ARG A 119 -8.63 17.89 -2.66
CA ARG A 119 -9.99 17.37 -2.49
C ARG A 119 -10.63 17.01 -3.83
N ALA A 120 -10.53 17.88 -4.82
CA ALA A 120 -11.05 17.61 -6.17
C ALA A 120 -10.30 16.45 -6.84
N GLN A 121 -8.98 16.34 -6.59
CA GLN A 121 -8.17 15.22 -7.08
C GLN A 121 -8.61 13.90 -6.43
N GLN A 122 -8.91 13.90 -5.12
CA GLN A 122 -9.44 12.71 -4.44
C GLN A 122 -10.77 12.28 -5.05
N SER A 123 -11.70 13.21 -5.30
CA SER A 123 -12.97 12.87 -5.95
C SER A 123 -12.77 12.23 -7.34
N ALA A 124 -11.78 12.72 -8.10
CA ALA A 124 -11.43 12.09 -9.38
C ALA A 124 -10.83 10.69 -9.21
N PHE A 125 -10.02 10.48 -8.16
CA PHE A 125 -9.50 9.16 -7.82
C PHE A 125 -10.59 8.19 -7.39
N ASP A 126 -11.58 8.66 -6.62
CA ASP A 126 -12.70 7.82 -6.16
C ASP A 126 -13.54 7.34 -7.36
N VAL A 127 -13.85 8.23 -8.31
CA VAL A 127 -14.57 7.86 -9.57
C VAL A 127 -13.73 6.90 -10.41
N PHE A 128 -12.45 7.18 -10.58
CA PHE A 128 -11.54 6.29 -11.31
C PHE A 128 -11.46 4.91 -10.65
N GLN A 129 -11.30 4.83 -9.33
CA GLN A 129 -11.21 3.58 -8.59
C GLN A 129 -12.47 2.73 -8.76
N GLN A 130 -13.64 3.36 -8.71
CA GLN A 130 -14.91 2.68 -8.92
C GLN A 130 -15.01 2.12 -10.33
N SER A 131 -14.84 2.96 -11.37
CA SER A 131 -14.91 2.51 -12.77
C SER A 131 -13.83 1.46 -13.09
N TYR A 132 -12.61 1.63 -12.56
CA TYR A 132 -11.54 0.66 -12.74
C TYR A 132 -11.88 -0.71 -12.17
N ASN A 133 -12.51 -0.76 -10.99
CA ASN A 133 -12.85 -2.02 -10.34
C ASN A 133 -14.11 -2.68 -10.90
N GLU A 134 -15.14 -1.89 -11.23
CA GLU A 134 -16.49 -2.41 -11.53
C GLU A 134 -16.79 -2.51 -13.02
N GLU A 135 -16.15 -1.69 -13.86
CA GLU A 135 -16.53 -1.56 -15.27
C GLU A 135 -15.41 -1.95 -16.25
N ARG A 136 -14.14 -1.77 -15.86
CA ARG A 136 -13.01 -1.96 -16.78
C ARG A 136 -12.68 -3.44 -16.98
N PRO A 137 -12.82 -3.97 -18.22
CA PRO A 137 -12.43 -5.34 -18.49
C PRO A 137 -10.91 -5.47 -18.54
N HIS A 138 -10.38 -6.54 -17.96
CA HIS A 138 -8.95 -6.86 -17.97
C HIS A 138 -8.71 -8.13 -18.77
N GLU A 139 -7.85 -8.07 -19.78
CA GLU A 139 -7.49 -9.22 -20.61
C GLU A 139 -6.93 -10.38 -19.75
N ALA A 140 -6.07 -10.07 -18.78
CA ALA A 140 -5.50 -11.04 -17.88
C ALA A 140 -6.51 -11.70 -16.93
N LEU A 141 -7.73 -11.19 -16.85
CA LEU A 141 -8.86 -11.73 -16.08
C LEU A 141 -9.95 -12.32 -16.99
N GLY A 142 -9.62 -12.61 -18.25
CA GLY A 142 -10.60 -13.09 -19.22
C GLY A 142 -11.68 -12.06 -19.55
N MET A 143 -11.29 -10.79 -19.64
CA MET A 143 -12.16 -9.64 -19.92
C MET A 143 -13.17 -9.34 -18.80
N LYS A 144 -12.94 -9.82 -17.60
CA LYS A 144 -13.75 -9.49 -16.42
C LYS A 144 -13.23 -8.25 -15.72
N PRO A 145 -14.09 -7.42 -15.10
CA PRO A 145 -13.65 -6.37 -14.20
C PRO A 145 -13.07 -6.94 -12.90
N PRO A 146 -12.14 -6.23 -12.25
CA PRO A 146 -11.48 -6.67 -11.01
C PRO A 146 -12.45 -7.09 -9.90
N ALA A 147 -13.57 -6.39 -9.72
CA ALA A 147 -14.55 -6.66 -8.67
C ALA A 147 -15.22 -8.04 -8.80
N GLU A 148 -15.32 -8.60 -10.02
CA GLU A 148 -15.85 -9.95 -10.23
C GLU A 148 -14.89 -11.07 -9.84
N VAL A 149 -13.61 -10.73 -9.67
CA VAL A 149 -12.52 -11.71 -9.41
C VAL A 149 -11.97 -11.56 -8.01
N TYR A 150 -12.24 -10.42 -7.35
CA TYR A 150 -11.71 -10.12 -6.03
C TYR A 150 -12.47 -10.87 -4.92
N ASP A 151 -11.73 -11.58 -4.07
CA ASP A 151 -12.24 -12.22 -2.88
C ASP A 151 -11.68 -11.55 -1.62
N LEU A 152 -12.54 -11.35 -0.61
CA LEU A 152 -12.13 -10.82 0.70
C LEU A 152 -11.15 -11.79 1.38
N SER A 153 -10.16 -11.24 2.04
CA SER A 153 -9.29 -12.06 2.87
C SER A 153 -10.06 -12.64 4.07
N PRO A 154 -9.91 -13.94 4.39
CA PRO A 154 -10.50 -14.53 5.58
C PRO A 154 -9.84 -14.04 6.88
N ARG A 155 -8.72 -13.32 6.80
CA ARG A 155 -7.97 -12.81 7.95
C ARG A 155 -8.48 -11.43 8.33
N SER A 156 -9.26 -11.33 9.39
CA SER A 156 -9.78 -10.05 9.88
C SER A 156 -8.67 -9.18 10.49
N MET A 157 -8.84 -7.86 10.38
CA MET A 157 -8.02 -6.90 11.12
C MET A 157 -8.32 -7.03 12.63
N PRO A 158 -7.32 -7.29 13.50
CA PRO A 158 -7.57 -7.40 14.93
C PRO A 158 -7.87 -6.02 15.55
N THR A 159 -8.68 -6.00 16.60
CA THR A 159 -9.00 -4.79 17.36
C THR A 159 -7.80 -4.25 18.13
N GLU A 160 -6.93 -5.15 18.58
CA GLU A 160 -5.67 -4.81 19.25
C GLU A 160 -4.49 -5.47 18.54
N LEU A 161 -3.37 -4.76 18.48
CA LEU A 161 -2.16 -5.34 17.91
C LEU A 161 -1.69 -6.52 18.75
N PRO A 162 -1.52 -7.72 18.18
CA PRO A 162 -1.02 -8.87 18.91
C PRO A 162 0.31 -8.56 19.60
N GLU A 163 0.45 -9.01 20.85
CA GLU A 163 1.74 -9.00 21.52
C GLU A 163 2.69 -9.97 20.82
N HIS A 164 3.97 -9.60 20.76
CA HIS A 164 4.97 -10.52 20.25
C HIS A 164 5.18 -11.65 21.27
N SER A 165 4.78 -12.86 20.91
CA SER A 165 5.24 -14.06 21.60
C SER A 165 6.41 -14.66 20.81
N TYR A 166 7.51 -14.82 21.47
CA TYR A 166 8.62 -15.62 20.95
C TYR A 166 8.40 -17.07 21.38
N GLY A 167 8.59 -18.00 20.45
CA GLY A 167 8.45 -19.44 20.76
C GLY A 167 9.40 -19.91 21.86
N GLU A 168 9.14 -21.10 22.39
CA GLU A 168 10.04 -21.72 23.37
C GLU A 168 11.47 -21.79 22.83
N GLY A 169 12.45 -21.43 23.67
CA GLY A 169 13.87 -21.40 23.30
C GLY A 169 14.40 -20.05 22.80
N PHE A 170 13.55 -19.05 22.64
CA PHE A 170 13.99 -17.69 22.34
C PHE A 170 14.01 -16.81 23.57
N GLU A 171 15.10 -16.07 23.77
CA GLU A 171 15.18 -15.01 24.77
C GLU A 171 14.93 -13.64 24.13
N ALA A 172 13.91 -12.93 24.61
CA ALA A 172 13.63 -11.58 24.15
C ALA A 172 14.63 -10.59 24.79
N ARG A 173 15.23 -9.76 23.98
CA ARG A 173 16.11 -8.66 24.42
C ARG A 173 15.63 -7.34 23.83
N SER A 174 15.57 -6.32 24.66
CA SER A 174 15.24 -4.98 24.16
C SER A 174 16.45 -4.35 23.47
N VAL A 175 16.23 -3.87 22.27
CA VAL A 175 17.20 -3.04 21.56
C VAL A 175 17.13 -1.63 22.13
N ARG A 176 18.25 -1.07 22.59
CA ARG A 176 18.33 0.30 23.08
C ARG A 176 18.23 1.29 21.94
N HIS A 177 18.01 2.55 22.28
CA HIS A 177 17.92 3.67 21.32
C HIS A 177 19.17 3.79 20.43
N ASP A 178 20.35 3.42 20.92
CA ASP A 178 21.62 3.41 20.19
C ASP A 178 21.84 2.14 19.34
N GLY A 179 20.86 1.24 19.31
CA GLY A 179 20.94 -0.03 18.58
C GLY A 179 21.67 -1.15 19.35
N SER A 180 22.17 -0.89 20.55
CA SER A 180 22.84 -1.92 21.35
C SER A 180 21.84 -2.87 22.01
N VAL A 181 22.25 -4.13 22.20
CA VAL A 181 21.52 -5.15 22.94
C VAL A 181 22.34 -5.54 24.15
N LYS A 182 21.73 -5.55 25.33
CA LYS A 182 22.40 -6.03 26.53
C LYS A 182 22.21 -7.54 26.64
N TRP A 183 23.32 -8.25 26.61
CA TRP A 183 23.37 -9.70 26.84
C TRP A 183 23.33 -10.04 28.31
#